data_0e4dd7b7269fe2e354245c9b176592fd
#
_entry.id   0e4dd7b7269fe2e354245c9b176592fd
#
_cell.length_a   1.000
_cell.length_b   1.000
_cell.length_c   1.000
_cell.angle_alpha   90.00
_cell.angle_beta   90.00
_cell.angle_gamma   90.00
#
_symmetry.space_group_name_H-M   'P 1'
#
loop_
_entity.id
_entity.type
_entity.pdbx_description
1 polymer ?
#
loop_
_entity_poly.entity_id
_entity_poly.type
_entity_poly.pdbx_seq_one_letter_code
_entity_poly.pdbx_strand_id
1 'polypeptide(L)'
;MFKIIIAEDDVELRQLFQSVFIKNGYVVKTVSNGKQVLDELEKNYYDVIISDIMMPVMDGYELVRTIRESGSTIPIMLITAKSAFDDMRLGFLSGSDDYMVKPVNVNEMVLRVAALLRRAQMTNERRLTIGNTVLEYDTFTVYSLDETIILPLKEFLLLYKMCAYPSKIFTRQQLMDDIWGYDSESDTHTVDVHIERLRKKFKENIDFEIVTMRGIGYKVIKK
;
A
#
# COMPACT_ATOMS: atom_id res chain seq x y z
N MET A 1 1.59 -12.72 -5.35
CA MET A 1 1.98 -12.48 -6.75
C MET A 1 1.20 -11.27 -7.20
N PHE A 2 1.88 -10.20 -7.66
CA PHE A 2 1.23 -8.95 -8.04
C PHE A 2 0.48 -9.07 -9.37
N LYS A 3 -0.69 -8.42 -9.43
CA LYS A 3 -1.54 -8.33 -10.61
C LYS A 3 -1.41 -6.97 -11.27
N ILE A 4 -1.04 -6.95 -12.54
CA ILE A 4 -0.85 -5.73 -13.34
C ILE A 4 -1.93 -5.67 -14.42
N ILE A 5 -2.52 -4.49 -14.63
CA ILE A 5 -3.30 -4.21 -15.82
C ILE A 5 -2.55 -3.23 -16.73
N ILE A 6 -2.47 -3.55 -18.02
CA ILE A 6 -1.75 -2.76 -19.04
C ILE A 6 -2.76 -2.32 -20.10
N ALA A 7 -2.87 -1.01 -20.30
CA ALA A 7 -3.65 -0.38 -21.36
C ALA A 7 -2.72 0.19 -22.42
N GLU A 8 -2.77 -0.35 -23.63
CA GLU A 8 -1.99 0.07 -24.79
C GLU A 8 -2.80 -0.29 -26.05
N ASP A 9 -3.04 0.64 -26.94
CA ASP A 9 -3.82 0.40 -28.16
C ASP A 9 -3.02 -0.34 -29.23
N ASP A 10 -1.70 -0.12 -29.29
CA ASP A 10 -0.81 -0.86 -30.17
C ASP A 10 -0.70 -2.34 -29.75
N VAL A 11 -1.07 -3.23 -30.64
CA VAL A 11 -1.11 -4.69 -30.39
C VAL A 11 0.28 -5.26 -30.12
N GLU A 12 1.30 -4.81 -30.85
CA GLU A 12 2.67 -5.34 -30.75
C GLU A 12 3.30 -4.90 -29.41
N LEU A 13 3.18 -3.60 -29.08
CA LEU A 13 3.66 -3.08 -27.80
C LEU A 13 2.94 -3.72 -26.61
N ARG A 14 1.63 -3.88 -26.71
CA ARG A 14 0.82 -4.55 -25.68
C ARG A 14 1.29 -5.98 -25.43
N GLN A 15 1.54 -6.77 -26.49
CA GLN A 15 2.05 -8.13 -26.36
C GLN A 15 3.48 -8.16 -25.81
N LEU A 16 4.35 -7.23 -26.23
CA LEU A 16 5.69 -7.09 -25.70
C LEU A 16 5.67 -6.84 -24.19
N PHE A 17 4.92 -5.84 -23.75
CA PHE A 17 4.81 -5.51 -22.32
C PHE A 17 4.25 -6.68 -21.51
N GLN A 18 3.20 -7.34 -22.01
CA GLN A 18 2.63 -8.53 -21.37
C GLN A 18 3.69 -9.62 -21.17
N SER A 19 4.43 -9.96 -22.22
CA SER A 19 5.44 -11.02 -22.19
C SER A 19 6.56 -10.73 -21.19
N VAL A 20 7.03 -9.46 -21.16
CA VAL A 20 8.09 -9.02 -20.24
C VAL A 20 7.64 -9.12 -18.79
N PHE A 21 6.44 -8.64 -18.43
CA PHE A 21 5.96 -8.72 -17.06
C PHE A 21 5.64 -10.15 -16.62
N ILE A 22 5.06 -11.00 -17.48
CA ILE A 22 4.87 -12.42 -17.17
C ILE A 22 6.21 -13.10 -16.88
N LYS A 23 7.24 -12.84 -17.71
CA LYS A 23 8.59 -13.39 -17.49
C LYS A 23 9.21 -12.94 -16.15
N ASN A 24 8.84 -11.76 -15.66
CA ASN A 24 9.27 -11.23 -14.36
C ASN A 24 8.36 -11.65 -13.19
N GLY A 25 7.45 -12.59 -13.40
CA GLY A 25 6.67 -13.20 -12.31
C GLY A 25 5.40 -12.45 -11.94
N TYR A 26 4.88 -11.57 -12.79
CA TYR A 26 3.62 -10.86 -12.57
C TYR A 26 2.44 -11.59 -13.23
N VAL A 27 1.24 -11.41 -12.67
CA VAL A 27 -0.02 -11.76 -13.36
C VAL A 27 -0.47 -10.54 -14.15
N VAL A 28 -0.64 -10.70 -15.46
CA VAL A 28 -0.87 -9.56 -16.35
C VAL A 28 -2.20 -9.69 -17.09
N LYS A 29 -3.02 -8.66 -17.01
CA LYS A 29 -4.17 -8.42 -17.88
C LYS A 29 -3.83 -7.29 -18.84
N THR A 30 -4.20 -7.42 -20.10
CA THR A 30 -4.02 -6.37 -21.09
C THR A 30 -5.37 -5.94 -21.67
N VAL A 31 -5.47 -4.65 -21.98
CA VAL A 31 -6.65 -4.00 -22.58
C VAL A 31 -6.18 -2.96 -23.60
N SER A 32 -7.07 -2.41 -24.43
CA SER A 32 -6.74 -1.51 -25.53
C SER A 32 -7.09 -0.04 -25.31
N ASN A 33 -7.73 0.30 -24.19
CA ASN A 33 -8.13 1.67 -23.85
C ASN A 33 -8.48 1.82 -22.38
N GLY A 34 -8.60 3.07 -21.91
CA GLY A 34 -8.90 3.39 -20.52
C GLY A 34 -10.28 2.90 -20.03
N LYS A 35 -11.29 2.90 -20.91
CA LYS A 35 -12.64 2.42 -20.53
C LYS A 35 -12.60 0.94 -20.13
N GLN A 36 -11.88 0.11 -20.87
CA GLN A 36 -11.72 -1.30 -20.54
C GLN A 36 -10.95 -1.50 -19.21
N VAL A 37 -10.04 -0.58 -18.82
CA VAL A 37 -9.43 -0.63 -17.49
C VAL A 37 -10.49 -0.47 -16.41
N LEU A 38 -11.37 0.54 -16.53
CA LEU A 38 -12.45 0.76 -15.56
C LEU A 38 -13.38 -0.44 -15.46
N ASP A 39 -13.79 -1.02 -16.60
CA ASP A 39 -14.66 -2.21 -16.66
C ASP A 39 -14.00 -3.45 -15.99
N GLU A 40 -12.66 -3.56 -16.05
CA GLU A 40 -11.90 -4.61 -15.37
C GLU A 40 -11.75 -4.35 -13.87
N LEU A 41 -11.56 -3.09 -13.44
CA LEU A 41 -11.47 -2.71 -12.03
C LEU A 41 -12.78 -2.94 -11.26
N GLU A 42 -13.94 -2.90 -11.93
CA GLU A 42 -15.23 -3.25 -11.33
C GLU A 42 -15.33 -4.74 -10.95
N LYS A 43 -14.58 -5.60 -11.63
CA LYS A 43 -14.69 -7.07 -11.51
C LYS A 43 -13.51 -7.70 -10.81
N ASN A 44 -12.34 -7.07 -10.88
CA ASN A 44 -11.07 -7.63 -10.47
C ASN A 44 -10.22 -6.60 -9.73
N TYR A 45 -9.38 -7.10 -8.82
CA TYR A 45 -8.36 -6.30 -8.14
C TYR A 45 -7.03 -6.34 -8.91
N TYR A 46 -6.37 -5.18 -9.00
CA TYR A 46 -5.03 -5.01 -9.56
C TYR A 46 -4.15 -4.19 -8.60
N ASP A 47 -2.85 -4.48 -8.59
CA ASP A 47 -1.88 -3.82 -7.71
C ASP A 47 -1.26 -2.57 -8.37
N VAL A 48 -1.26 -2.48 -9.70
CA VAL A 48 -0.75 -1.35 -10.47
C VAL A 48 -1.38 -1.29 -11.85
N ILE A 49 -1.54 -0.08 -12.36
CA ILE A 49 -2.00 0.21 -13.72
C ILE A 49 -0.81 0.78 -14.51
N ILE A 50 -0.61 0.27 -15.72
CA ILE A 50 0.29 0.86 -16.72
C ILE A 50 -0.59 1.26 -17.90
N SER A 51 -0.56 2.53 -18.30
CA SER A 51 -1.42 3.04 -19.38
C SER A 51 -0.63 3.89 -20.35
N ASP A 52 -0.80 3.64 -21.65
CA ASP A 52 -0.50 4.67 -22.63
C ASP A 52 -1.43 5.87 -22.42
N ILE A 53 -0.94 7.06 -22.74
CA ILE A 53 -1.74 8.27 -22.75
C ILE A 53 -2.63 8.32 -23.98
N MET A 54 -2.08 8.07 -25.15
CA MET A 54 -2.77 8.23 -26.42
C MET A 54 -3.51 6.96 -26.82
N MET A 55 -4.72 6.81 -26.35
CA MET A 55 -5.57 5.66 -26.66
C MET A 55 -6.95 6.11 -27.16
N PRO A 56 -7.64 5.31 -28.00
CA PRO A 56 -9.01 5.59 -28.42
C PRO A 56 -10.01 5.39 -27.27
N VAL A 57 -11.20 5.99 -27.39
CA VAL A 57 -12.34 5.87 -26.48
C VAL A 57 -12.16 6.60 -25.16
N MET A 58 -11.09 6.31 -24.42
CA MET A 58 -10.70 6.98 -23.18
C MET A 58 -9.18 6.99 -23.11
N ASP A 59 -8.61 8.16 -23.03
CA ASP A 59 -7.17 8.36 -22.94
C ASP A 59 -6.63 8.11 -21.51
N GLY A 60 -5.29 8.08 -21.37
CA GLY A 60 -4.64 7.81 -20.09
C GLY A 60 -4.87 8.89 -19.05
N TYR A 61 -5.02 10.15 -19.43
CA TYR A 61 -5.27 11.25 -18.49
C TYR A 61 -6.70 11.20 -17.94
N GLU A 62 -7.68 10.96 -18.79
CA GLU A 62 -9.08 10.80 -18.42
C GLU A 62 -9.23 9.58 -17.47
N LEU A 63 -8.54 8.47 -17.79
CA LEU A 63 -8.49 7.28 -16.93
C LEU A 63 -7.97 7.61 -15.53
N VAL A 64 -6.80 8.27 -15.43
CA VAL A 64 -6.21 8.63 -14.15
C VAL A 64 -7.15 9.52 -13.34
N ARG A 65 -7.71 10.56 -13.97
CA ARG A 65 -8.66 11.46 -13.30
C ARG A 65 -9.84 10.70 -12.72
N THR A 66 -10.49 9.86 -13.53
CA THR A 66 -11.66 9.07 -13.11
C THR A 66 -11.33 8.17 -11.92
N ILE A 67 -10.16 7.50 -11.94
CA ILE A 67 -9.72 6.64 -10.85
C ILE A 67 -9.46 7.46 -9.57
N ARG A 68 -8.83 8.63 -9.67
CA ARG A 68 -8.56 9.49 -8.50
C ARG A 68 -9.83 10.12 -7.93
N GLU A 69 -10.77 10.52 -8.77
CA GLU A 69 -12.09 11.02 -8.34
C GLU A 69 -12.92 9.96 -7.60
N SER A 70 -12.72 8.67 -7.88
CA SER A 70 -13.32 7.57 -7.11
C SER A 70 -12.66 7.35 -5.74
N GLY A 71 -11.60 8.10 -5.39
CA GLY A 71 -10.83 7.93 -4.15
C GLY A 71 -9.82 6.79 -4.18
N SER A 72 -9.60 6.14 -5.32
CA SER A 72 -8.64 5.05 -5.45
C SER A 72 -7.20 5.57 -5.43
N THR A 73 -6.35 4.93 -4.65
CA THR A 73 -4.91 5.19 -4.52
C THR A 73 -4.04 4.16 -5.26
N ILE A 74 -4.64 3.36 -6.14
CA ILE A 74 -3.91 2.38 -6.95
C ILE A 74 -2.78 3.08 -7.72
N PRO A 75 -1.53 2.57 -7.67
CA PRO A 75 -0.43 3.16 -8.42
C PRO A 75 -0.70 3.14 -9.92
N ILE A 76 -0.41 4.26 -10.59
CA ILE A 76 -0.59 4.40 -12.04
C ILE A 76 0.69 4.94 -12.66
N MET A 77 1.24 4.19 -13.62
CA MET A 77 2.32 4.62 -14.51
C MET A 77 1.74 5.00 -15.87
N LEU A 78 2.04 6.21 -16.34
CA LEU A 78 1.71 6.63 -17.70
C LEU A 78 2.87 6.44 -18.66
N ILE A 79 2.55 6.07 -19.90
CA ILE A 79 3.50 6.00 -21.00
C ILE A 79 3.14 7.12 -22.01
N THR A 80 4.11 7.93 -22.41
CA THR A 80 3.88 9.10 -23.28
C THR A 80 4.81 9.16 -24.46
N ALA A 81 4.40 9.82 -25.54
CA ALA A 81 5.28 10.16 -26.65
C ALA A 81 6.14 11.39 -26.28
N LYS A 82 7.37 11.49 -26.82
CA LYS A 82 8.45 12.43 -26.49
C LYS A 82 8.14 13.94 -26.63
N SER A 83 6.98 14.35 -27.13
CA SER A 83 6.70 15.72 -27.55
C SER A 83 6.15 16.67 -26.46
N ALA A 84 6.10 16.26 -25.20
CA ALA A 84 5.28 16.98 -24.24
C ALA A 84 5.98 17.25 -22.90
N PHE A 85 6.81 18.29 -22.84
CA PHE A 85 7.11 18.98 -21.58
C PHE A 85 5.80 19.51 -20.95
N ASP A 86 4.82 19.91 -21.75
CA ASP A 86 3.46 20.27 -21.31
C ASP A 86 2.64 19.06 -20.87
N ASP A 87 2.80 17.89 -21.50
CA ASP A 87 2.13 16.65 -21.12
C ASP A 87 2.69 16.08 -19.79
N MET A 88 3.98 16.25 -19.52
CA MET A 88 4.60 15.90 -18.25
C MET A 88 3.96 16.71 -17.09
N ARG A 89 3.72 18.00 -17.28
CA ARG A 89 3.03 18.88 -16.33
C ARG A 89 1.57 18.46 -16.13
N LEU A 90 0.89 18.08 -17.21
CA LEU A 90 -0.47 17.54 -17.15
C LEU A 90 -0.51 16.17 -16.49
N GLY A 91 0.49 15.29 -16.72
CA GLY A 91 0.62 13.99 -16.07
C GLY A 91 0.72 14.09 -14.54
N PHE A 92 1.58 14.98 -14.03
CA PHE A 92 1.67 15.23 -12.58
C PHE A 92 0.40 15.87 -12.01
N LEU A 93 -0.25 16.77 -12.75
CA LEU A 93 -1.53 17.39 -12.36
C LEU A 93 -2.70 16.42 -12.43
N SER A 94 -2.62 15.35 -13.26
CA SER A 94 -3.66 14.31 -13.33
C SER A 94 -3.66 13.34 -12.17
N GLY A 95 -2.56 13.25 -11.39
CA GLY A 95 -2.45 12.37 -10.24
C GLY A 95 -1.83 10.99 -10.54
N SER A 96 -1.07 10.86 -11.65
CA SER A 96 -0.24 9.66 -11.89
C SER A 96 0.95 9.60 -10.93
N ASP A 97 1.44 8.39 -10.64
CA ASP A 97 2.53 8.17 -9.68
C ASP A 97 3.91 8.06 -10.32
N ASP A 98 3.96 7.74 -11.62
CA ASP A 98 5.18 7.74 -12.45
C ASP A 98 4.82 7.86 -13.92
N TYR A 99 5.82 8.17 -14.77
CA TYR A 99 5.65 8.21 -16.22
C TYR A 99 6.92 7.75 -16.93
N MET A 100 6.74 7.24 -18.16
CA MET A 100 7.83 6.88 -19.07
C MET A 100 7.59 7.48 -20.44
N VAL A 101 8.70 7.82 -21.14
CA VAL A 101 8.66 8.40 -22.48
C VAL A 101 8.98 7.32 -23.50
N LYS A 102 8.21 7.23 -24.59
CA LYS A 102 8.50 6.38 -25.75
C LYS A 102 9.73 6.93 -26.52
N PRO A 103 10.68 6.07 -26.95
CA PRO A 103 10.63 4.61 -26.94
C PRO A 103 10.91 4.01 -25.56
N VAL A 104 10.08 3.05 -25.14
CA VAL A 104 10.11 2.47 -23.79
C VAL A 104 11.24 1.45 -23.67
N ASN A 105 12.11 1.64 -22.67
CA ASN A 105 13.01 0.59 -22.23
C ASN A 105 12.24 -0.36 -21.30
N VAL A 106 11.93 -1.55 -21.77
CA VAL A 106 11.12 -2.53 -21.01
C VAL A 106 11.77 -2.98 -19.70
N ASN A 107 13.10 -3.01 -19.60
CA ASN A 107 13.79 -3.36 -18.36
C ASN A 107 13.65 -2.23 -17.32
N GLU A 108 13.76 -0.97 -17.76
CA GLU A 108 13.51 0.19 -16.91
C GLU A 108 12.06 0.20 -16.43
N MET A 109 11.10 -0.10 -17.31
CA MET A 109 9.67 -0.18 -16.96
C MET A 109 9.42 -1.17 -15.84
N VAL A 110 10.02 -2.36 -15.89
CA VAL A 110 9.91 -3.37 -14.81
C VAL A 110 10.47 -2.84 -13.49
N LEU A 111 11.62 -2.16 -13.50
CA LEU A 111 12.21 -1.58 -12.29
C LEU A 111 11.35 -0.47 -11.68
N ARG A 112 10.77 0.38 -12.52
CA ARG A 112 9.87 1.46 -12.08
C ARG A 112 8.58 0.90 -11.47
N VAL A 113 7.96 -0.10 -12.12
CA VAL A 113 6.77 -0.79 -11.58
C VAL A 113 7.09 -1.46 -10.24
N ALA A 114 8.23 -2.13 -10.10
CA ALA A 114 8.66 -2.70 -8.83
C ALA A 114 8.82 -1.62 -7.73
N ALA A 115 9.33 -0.44 -8.10
CA ALA A 115 9.45 0.70 -7.17
C ALA A 115 8.09 1.30 -6.78
N LEU A 116 7.14 1.39 -7.72
CA LEU A 116 5.77 1.82 -7.47
C LEU A 116 5.06 0.86 -6.50
N LEU A 117 5.11 -0.44 -6.78
CA LEU A 117 4.53 -1.47 -5.92
C LEU A 117 5.12 -1.45 -4.52
N ARG A 118 6.44 -1.31 -4.40
CA ARG A 118 7.11 -1.18 -3.09
C ARG A 118 6.62 0.06 -2.33
N ARG A 119 6.50 1.22 -2.99
CA ARG A 119 5.97 2.46 -2.37
C ARG A 119 4.52 2.28 -1.92
N ALA A 120 3.67 1.68 -2.75
CA ALA A 120 2.28 1.39 -2.41
C ALA A 120 2.15 0.41 -1.24
N GLN A 121 3.00 -0.63 -1.18
CA GLN A 121 3.08 -1.51 -0.02
C GLN A 121 3.52 -0.77 1.24
N MET A 122 4.55 0.07 1.17
CA MET A 122 5.00 0.89 2.30
C MET A 122 3.90 1.85 2.77
N THR A 123 3.08 2.38 1.87
CA THR A 123 1.94 3.24 2.22
C THR A 123 0.81 2.41 2.85
N ASN A 124 0.54 1.20 2.33
CA ASN A 124 -0.39 0.26 2.94
C ASN A 124 0.14 -0.33 4.26
N GLU A 125 1.47 -0.54 4.36
CA GLU A 125 2.14 -0.92 5.61
C GLU A 125 2.11 0.19 6.66
N ARG A 126 1.90 1.46 6.28
CA ARG A 126 1.72 2.60 7.19
C ARG A 126 0.28 2.80 7.65
N ARG A 127 -0.67 2.12 7.00
CA ARG A 127 -2.08 2.11 7.39
C ARG A 127 -2.54 0.67 7.60
N LEU A 128 -2.72 0.29 8.84
CA LEU A 128 -3.11 -1.06 9.22
C LEU A 128 -4.57 -1.08 9.64
N THR A 129 -5.38 -1.95 9.02
CA THR A 129 -6.81 -2.08 9.33
C THR A 129 -7.10 -3.42 9.99
N ILE A 130 -7.79 -3.40 11.12
CA ILE A 130 -8.33 -4.57 11.82
C ILE A 130 -9.81 -4.31 12.11
N GLY A 131 -10.70 -5.01 11.40
CA GLY A 131 -12.12 -4.71 11.46
C GLY A 131 -12.40 -3.26 11.05
N ASN A 132 -13.03 -2.49 11.93
CA ASN A 132 -13.29 -1.05 11.74
C ASN A 132 -12.17 -0.16 12.32
N THR A 133 -11.20 -0.75 13.01
CA THR A 133 -10.08 -0.01 13.60
C THR A 133 -8.97 0.16 12.59
N VAL A 134 -8.52 1.40 12.38
CA VAL A 134 -7.44 1.79 11.48
C VAL A 134 -6.31 2.44 12.28
N LEU A 135 -5.08 1.92 12.14
CA LEU A 135 -3.87 2.50 12.70
C LEU A 135 -3.12 3.26 11.59
N GLU A 136 -2.94 4.55 11.74
CA GLU A 136 -2.23 5.44 10.80
C GLU A 136 -0.82 5.71 11.31
N TYR A 137 0.19 5.18 10.60
CA TYR A 137 1.59 5.23 11.07
C TYR A 137 2.18 6.65 11.07
N ASP A 138 1.85 7.46 10.06
CA ASP A 138 2.47 8.77 9.88
C ASP A 138 2.00 9.81 10.93
N THR A 139 0.82 9.62 11.48
CA THR A 139 0.23 10.51 12.50
C THR A 139 0.14 9.89 13.89
N PHE A 140 0.58 8.62 14.05
CA PHE A 140 0.43 7.82 15.28
C PHE A 140 -1.02 7.78 15.79
N THR A 141 -1.97 7.83 14.87
CA THR A 141 -3.40 7.92 15.16
C THR A 141 -4.07 6.56 14.99
N VAL A 142 -4.97 6.25 15.90
CA VAL A 142 -5.87 5.09 15.81
C VAL A 142 -7.29 5.60 15.68
N TYR A 143 -7.93 5.22 14.59
CA TYR A 143 -9.35 5.49 14.33
C TYR A 143 -10.14 4.23 14.66
N SER A 144 -11.17 4.33 15.48
CA SER A 144 -12.17 3.30 15.71
C SER A 144 -13.57 3.87 15.44
N LEU A 145 -14.64 3.05 15.53
CA LEU A 145 -16.00 3.50 15.19
C LEU A 145 -16.41 4.78 15.91
N ASP A 146 -16.04 4.92 17.19
CA ASP A 146 -16.54 6.00 18.05
C ASP A 146 -15.44 6.96 18.52
N GLU A 147 -14.16 6.64 18.27
CA GLU A 147 -13.04 7.39 18.84
C GLU A 147 -11.87 7.56 17.85
N THR A 148 -11.20 8.70 17.94
CA THR A 148 -9.91 8.97 17.30
C THR A 148 -8.90 9.25 18.41
N ILE A 149 -7.85 8.42 18.49
CA ILE A 149 -6.86 8.49 19.57
C ILE A 149 -5.47 8.69 18.95
N ILE A 150 -4.80 9.79 19.31
CA ILE A 150 -3.37 9.97 19.00
C ILE A 150 -2.57 9.34 20.14
N LEU A 151 -1.70 8.39 19.79
CA LEU A 151 -0.88 7.67 20.77
C LEU A 151 0.54 8.25 20.87
N PRO A 152 1.15 8.22 22.07
CA PRO A 152 2.60 8.41 22.19
C PRO A 152 3.36 7.42 21.30
N LEU A 153 4.46 7.86 20.69
CA LEU A 153 5.21 7.09 19.70
C LEU A 153 5.45 5.62 20.10
N LYS A 154 5.94 5.36 21.32
CA LYS A 154 6.26 4.00 21.76
C LYS A 154 5.02 3.12 21.96
N GLU A 155 3.91 3.71 22.41
CA GLU A 155 2.62 3.02 22.54
C GLU A 155 2.07 2.67 21.14
N PHE A 156 2.15 3.62 20.20
CA PHE A 156 1.71 3.40 18.83
C PHE A 156 2.52 2.28 18.15
N LEU A 157 3.86 2.36 18.19
CA LEU A 157 4.73 1.37 17.55
C LEU A 157 4.52 -0.03 18.15
N LEU A 158 4.31 -0.13 19.45
CA LEU A 158 4.05 -1.38 20.14
C LEU A 158 2.71 -2.00 19.69
N LEU A 159 1.65 -1.20 19.65
CA LEU A 159 0.34 -1.63 19.18
C LEU A 159 0.41 -2.03 17.70
N TYR A 160 1.00 -1.17 16.87
CA TYR A 160 1.14 -1.38 15.43
C TYR A 160 1.87 -2.69 15.11
N LYS A 161 3.02 -2.94 15.77
CA LYS A 161 3.79 -4.18 15.61
C LYS A 161 2.97 -5.43 15.89
N MET A 162 2.20 -5.44 16.98
CA MET A 162 1.38 -6.59 17.34
C MET A 162 0.17 -6.74 16.40
N CYS A 163 -0.44 -5.64 16.01
CA CYS A 163 -1.57 -5.62 15.09
C CYS A 163 -1.20 -6.02 13.66
N ALA A 164 0.03 -5.74 13.23
CA ALA A 164 0.54 -6.17 11.92
C ALA A 164 0.65 -7.69 11.79
N TYR A 165 0.76 -8.40 12.91
CA TYR A 165 0.87 -9.86 12.93
C TYR A 165 -0.12 -10.47 13.94
N PRO A 166 -1.43 -10.45 13.67
CA PRO A 166 -2.43 -10.97 14.59
C PRO A 166 -2.16 -12.44 14.94
N SER A 167 -2.41 -12.78 16.19
CA SER A 167 -2.16 -14.12 16.78
C SER A 167 -0.69 -14.51 16.96
N LYS A 168 0.27 -13.79 16.37
CA LYS A 168 1.70 -14.02 16.62
C LYS A 168 2.05 -13.60 18.04
N ILE A 169 2.79 -14.48 18.74
CA ILE A 169 3.32 -14.21 20.07
C ILE A 169 4.66 -13.49 19.92
N PHE A 170 4.79 -12.36 20.60
CA PHE A 170 6.05 -11.62 20.74
C PHE A 170 6.55 -11.74 22.16
N THR A 171 7.82 -12.07 22.35
CA THR A 171 8.43 -12.02 23.68
C THR A 171 8.62 -10.56 24.12
N ARG A 172 8.75 -10.35 25.43
CA ARG A 172 9.06 -9.02 25.98
C ARG A 172 10.35 -8.47 25.41
N GLN A 173 11.38 -9.34 25.29
CA GLN A 173 12.67 -8.94 24.73
C GLN A 173 12.53 -8.52 23.26
N GLN A 174 11.83 -9.31 22.43
CA GLN A 174 11.58 -8.94 21.01
C GLN A 174 10.89 -7.59 20.89
N LEU A 175 9.85 -7.33 21.70
CA LEU A 175 9.16 -6.04 21.68
C LEU A 175 10.06 -4.90 22.16
N MET A 176 10.92 -5.17 23.15
CA MET A 176 11.88 -4.20 23.64
C MET A 176 12.90 -3.84 22.55
N ASP A 177 13.55 -4.83 21.96
CA ASP A 177 14.55 -4.65 20.91
C ASP A 177 13.98 -3.93 19.67
N ASP A 178 12.78 -4.35 19.23
CA ASP A 178 12.11 -3.80 18.05
C ASP A 178 11.67 -2.33 18.22
N ILE A 179 11.27 -1.93 19.44
CA ILE A 179 10.66 -0.62 19.69
C ILE A 179 11.61 0.37 20.37
N TRP A 180 12.48 -0.09 21.27
CA TRP A 180 13.45 0.77 22.00
C TRP A 180 14.87 0.65 21.48
N GLY A 181 15.18 -0.40 20.73
CA GLY A 181 16.51 -0.67 20.19
C GLY A 181 17.35 -1.59 21.11
N TYR A 182 18.34 -2.24 20.52
CA TYR A 182 19.21 -3.19 21.23
C TYR A 182 20.08 -2.53 22.31
N ASP A 183 20.43 -1.25 22.16
CA ASP A 183 21.28 -0.50 23.09
C ASP A 183 20.47 0.28 24.14
N SER A 184 19.19 -0.05 24.31
CA SER A 184 18.34 0.63 25.29
C SER A 184 18.72 0.23 26.71
N GLU A 185 18.96 1.22 27.57
CA GLU A 185 19.16 1.02 29.02
C GLU A 185 17.85 0.65 29.77
N SER A 186 16.72 0.64 29.05
CA SER A 186 15.40 0.34 29.65
C SER A 186 15.21 -1.16 29.85
N ASP A 187 14.60 -1.53 30.97
CA ASP A 187 14.24 -2.93 31.26
C ASP A 187 13.02 -3.37 30.44
N THR A 188 12.92 -4.66 30.14
CA THR A 188 11.76 -5.32 29.50
C THR A 188 10.45 -5.07 30.24
N HIS A 189 10.51 -4.73 31.55
CA HIS A 189 9.34 -4.31 32.32
C HIS A 189 8.69 -3.02 31.79
N THR A 190 9.42 -2.20 31.06
CA THR A 190 8.90 -1.02 30.36
C THR A 190 7.81 -1.41 29.36
N VAL A 191 7.98 -2.56 28.69
CA VAL A 191 6.95 -3.09 27.77
C VAL A 191 5.64 -3.35 28.51
N ASP A 192 5.68 -3.95 29.70
CA ASP A 192 4.50 -4.29 30.50
C ASP A 192 3.70 -3.03 30.85
N VAL A 193 4.38 -1.93 31.22
CA VAL A 193 3.75 -0.65 31.53
C VAL A 193 3.01 -0.06 30.32
N HIS A 194 3.62 -0.12 29.13
CA HIS A 194 2.99 0.39 27.91
C HIS A 194 1.82 -0.50 27.47
N ILE A 195 1.91 -1.82 27.62
CA ILE A 195 0.80 -2.76 27.37
C ILE A 195 -0.40 -2.45 28.27
N GLU A 196 -0.17 -2.19 29.56
CA GLU A 196 -1.22 -1.80 30.48
C GLU A 196 -1.94 -0.51 30.06
N ARG A 197 -1.17 0.51 29.61
CA ARG A 197 -1.73 1.76 29.10
C ARG A 197 -2.57 1.53 27.85
N LEU A 198 -2.07 0.74 26.91
CA LEU A 198 -2.80 0.38 25.69
C LEU A 198 -4.10 -0.38 26.03
N ARG A 199 -4.05 -1.35 26.94
CA ARG A 199 -5.26 -2.08 27.39
C ARG A 199 -6.32 -1.15 27.99
N LYS A 200 -5.92 -0.16 28.78
CA LYS A 200 -6.85 0.82 29.32
C LYS A 200 -7.50 1.66 28.24
N LYS A 201 -6.71 2.11 27.23
CA LYS A 201 -7.21 2.94 26.12
C LYS A 201 -8.14 2.15 25.18
N PHE A 202 -7.85 0.89 24.92
CA PHE A 202 -8.59 0.05 23.97
C PHE A 202 -9.47 -1.01 24.64
N LYS A 203 -9.87 -0.79 25.88
CA LYS A 203 -10.69 -1.75 26.66
C LYS A 203 -12.02 -2.07 25.97
N GLU A 204 -12.65 -1.07 25.39
CA GLU A 204 -13.96 -1.19 24.72
C GLU A 204 -13.81 -1.44 23.19
N ASN A 205 -12.59 -1.62 22.68
CA ASN A 205 -12.39 -1.91 21.26
C ASN A 205 -12.97 -3.27 20.89
N ILE A 206 -13.80 -3.28 19.85
CA ILE A 206 -14.54 -4.47 19.41
C ILE A 206 -13.78 -5.32 18.38
N ASP A 207 -12.73 -4.78 17.77
CA ASP A 207 -12.04 -5.41 16.64
C ASP A 207 -10.82 -6.23 17.07
N PHE A 208 -10.19 -5.87 18.20
CA PHE A 208 -9.01 -6.57 18.70
C PHE A 208 -8.89 -6.56 20.24
N GLU A 209 -8.03 -7.45 20.73
CA GLU A 209 -7.66 -7.54 22.15
C GLU A 209 -6.18 -7.87 22.32
N ILE A 210 -5.52 -7.24 23.30
CA ILE A 210 -4.14 -7.53 23.67
C ILE A 210 -4.13 -8.60 24.77
N VAL A 211 -3.64 -9.79 24.43
CA VAL A 211 -3.62 -10.97 25.31
C VAL A 211 -2.23 -11.24 25.84
N THR A 212 -2.12 -11.55 27.15
CA THR A 212 -0.88 -11.99 27.80
C THR A 212 -0.66 -13.49 27.58
N MET A 213 0.51 -13.84 27.07
CA MET A 213 0.99 -15.21 27.05
C MET A 213 1.92 -15.41 28.26
N ARG A 214 1.39 -16.06 29.30
CA ARG A 214 2.10 -16.23 30.59
C ARG A 214 3.50 -16.79 30.41
N GLY A 215 4.49 -16.14 31.03
CA GLY A 215 5.90 -16.53 30.96
C GLY A 215 6.60 -16.20 29.62
N ILE A 216 5.87 -15.70 28.58
CA ILE A 216 6.44 -15.44 27.24
C ILE A 216 6.36 -13.94 26.90
N GLY A 217 5.17 -13.39 26.79
CA GLY A 217 4.97 -12.01 26.32
C GLY A 217 3.53 -11.72 25.93
N TYR A 218 3.34 -11.13 24.75
CA TYR A 218 2.05 -10.59 24.33
C TYR A 218 1.70 -10.95 22.90
N LYS A 219 0.42 -10.95 22.58
CA LYS A 219 -0.12 -11.01 21.21
C LYS A 219 -1.40 -10.17 21.11
N VAL A 220 -1.74 -9.79 19.88
CA VAL A 220 -3.06 -9.27 19.54
C VAL A 220 -3.88 -10.40 18.91
N ILE A 221 -5.14 -10.51 19.30
CA ILE A 221 -6.13 -11.36 18.62
C ILE A 221 -7.21 -10.48 18.01
N LYS A 222 -7.74 -10.87 16.87
CA LYS A 222 -8.96 -10.28 16.29
C LYS A 222 -10.16 -10.83 17.04
N LYS A 223 -11.14 -9.96 17.31
CA LYS A 223 -12.44 -10.34 17.88
C LYS A 223 -13.44 -10.67 16.80
#